data_5aa318539e50e4e40ad8975a1bced105
#
_entry.id   5aa318539e50e4e40ad8975a1bced105
#
_cell.length_a   1.000
_cell.length_b   1.000
_cell.length_c   1.000
_cell.angle_alpha   90.00
_cell.angle_beta   90.00
_cell.angle_gamma   90.00
#
_symmetry.space_group_name_H-M   'P 1'
#
loop_
_entity.id
_entity.type
_entity.pdbx_description
1 polymer ?
#
loop_
_entity_poly.entity_id
_entity_poly.type
_entity_poly.pdbx_seq_one_letter_code
_entity_poly.pdbx_strand_id
1 'polypeptide(L)'
;MQKSGLFRLAVTAWLSFCLLAGGATASGVQKRALSSTDQAFLDDLSRRLFRYFVEQSDPKTGLTLDRARVDGSIHDENHRNIASIAATGFGLTALCIAAERGWMGRDEARERVRASLEFFAERAHHEHGWFYHWMHWRTGERMWRSEISSIDTTLLLGGVLTARRYFRADREIVRLATKIYERVDFQWMLNGHPHLLSHGWRPEDGFIKHRWENYSEQMMLYLLAIGSPTSPIKPESWRAWKREWITYGEYKYLGHNAPLFIHQYSHAWVDFRGRRETESPQVDYFENSIIATRAHRQFCLDLAKEFPGYSANIWGITASDSAKGYVAWGGPPRHPRIEGTVVPCAAGGSLMFTPDISLPALREMREKFGDKIYGRYGFADAFNPNNGWVNPDVIGIDVGIMLLSAENLRSGNVWRWFMLNPEPGKALRLAGIS
;
A
#
# COMPACT_ATOMS: atom_id res chain seq x y z
N MET A 1 -82.85 -27.12 -50.56
CA MET A 1 -82.01 -27.30 -51.79
C MET A 1 -80.65 -26.67 -51.52
N GLN A 2 -79.70 -27.50 -51.25
CA GLN A 2 -78.32 -27.58 -51.66
C GLN A 2 -77.62 -26.30 -52.17
N LYS A 3 -76.46 -25.95 -51.51
CA LYS A 3 -75.12 -26.21 -52.08
C LYS A 3 -74.04 -25.80 -51.15
N SER A 4 -73.09 -26.69 -50.94
CA SER A 4 -71.82 -26.64 -50.29
C SER A 4 -70.84 -25.57 -50.86
N GLY A 5 -70.03 -24.98 -50.00
CA GLY A 5 -68.92 -24.14 -50.39
C GLY A 5 -67.80 -24.20 -49.37
N LEU A 6 -66.70 -24.94 -49.66
CA LEU A 6 -65.47 -25.04 -48.93
C LEU A 6 -64.83 -23.67 -48.65
N PHE A 7 -64.51 -23.36 -47.46
CA PHE A 7 -63.62 -22.26 -47.11
C PHE A 7 -62.27 -22.81 -46.70
N ARG A 8 -61.24 -22.44 -47.46
CA ARG A 8 -59.82 -22.69 -47.15
C ARG A 8 -59.35 -21.74 -46.03
N LEU A 9 -58.85 -22.29 -44.94
CA LEU A 9 -58.15 -21.52 -43.93
C LEU A 9 -56.74 -21.15 -44.43
N ALA A 10 -56.46 -19.86 -44.55
CA ALA A 10 -55.13 -19.32 -44.69
C ALA A 10 -54.58 -19.03 -43.30
N VAL A 11 -53.55 -19.77 -42.89
CA VAL A 11 -52.82 -19.56 -41.67
C VAL A 11 -51.76 -18.48 -41.92
N THR A 12 -51.98 -17.29 -41.37
CA THR A 12 -51.00 -16.20 -41.39
C THR A 12 -50.09 -16.35 -40.15
N ALA A 13 -48.84 -16.74 -40.37
CA ALA A 13 -47.83 -16.82 -39.36
C ALA A 13 -47.37 -15.40 -39.01
N TRP A 14 -47.57 -14.97 -37.76
CA TRP A 14 -46.96 -13.77 -37.18
C TRP A 14 -45.59 -14.15 -36.63
N LEU A 15 -44.54 -13.64 -37.27
CA LEU A 15 -43.17 -13.66 -36.74
C LEU A 15 -43.05 -12.56 -35.68
N SER A 16 -43.07 -12.97 -34.43
CA SER A 16 -42.70 -12.10 -33.28
C SER A 16 -41.17 -11.96 -33.28
N PHE A 17 -40.68 -10.79 -33.61
CA PHE A 17 -39.29 -10.39 -33.46
C PHE A 17 -39.06 -10.05 -31.99
N CYS A 18 -38.54 -11.00 -31.18
CA CYS A 18 -38.03 -10.70 -29.85
C CYS A 18 -36.68 -9.95 -29.96
N LEU A 19 -36.71 -8.66 -29.75
CA LEU A 19 -35.53 -7.87 -29.45
C LEU A 19 -34.93 -8.36 -28.11
N LEU A 20 -33.89 -9.16 -28.20
CA LEU A 20 -33.01 -9.45 -27.08
C LEU A 20 -32.21 -8.16 -26.81
N ALA A 21 -32.68 -7.39 -25.83
CA ALA A 21 -31.87 -6.37 -25.18
C ALA A 21 -30.74 -7.10 -24.46
N GLY A 22 -29.57 -7.13 -25.07
CA GLY A 22 -28.33 -7.59 -24.44
C GLY A 22 -28.01 -6.72 -23.25
N GLY A 23 -28.40 -7.16 -22.06
CA GLY A 23 -27.88 -6.63 -20.82
C GLY A 23 -26.37 -6.89 -20.80
N ALA A 24 -25.58 -5.83 -20.86
CA ALA A 24 -24.16 -5.91 -20.57
C ALA A 24 -24.01 -6.37 -19.10
N THR A 25 -23.81 -7.66 -18.92
CA THR A 25 -23.39 -8.22 -17.63
C THR A 25 -22.02 -7.66 -17.33
N ALA A 26 -21.91 -6.97 -16.19
CA ALA A 26 -20.64 -6.56 -15.62
C ALA A 26 -19.68 -7.75 -15.67
N SER A 27 -18.64 -7.63 -16.48
CA SER A 27 -17.58 -8.61 -16.64
C SER A 27 -16.88 -8.73 -15.29
N GLY A 28 -17.25 -9.73 -14.49
CA GLY A 28 -16.47 -10.14 -13.36
C GLY A 28 -15.07 -10.50 -13.88
N VAL A 29 -14.06 -9.75 -13.47
CA VAL A 29 -12.65 -10.06 -13.77
C VAL A 29 -12.39 -11.45 -13.20
N GLN A 30 -12.46 -12.45 -14.06
CA GLN A 30 -12.14 -13.82 -13.71
C GLN A 30 -10.66 -13.83 -13.29
N LYS A 31 -10.40 -14.10 -12.00
CA LYS A 31 -9.03 -14.18 -11.46
C LYS A 31 -8.25 -15.19 -12.30
N ARG A 32 -7.49 -14.71 -13.27
CA ARG A 32 -6.62 -15.57 -14.09
C ARG A 32 -5.61 -16.19 -13.12
N ALA A 33 -5.59 -17.51 -13.04
CA ALA A 33 -4.64 -18.23 -12.21
C ALA A 33 -3.22 -17.82 -12.63
N LEU A 34 -2.39 -17.47 -11.64
CA LEU A 34 -0.98 -17.17 -11.86
C LEU A 34 -0.29 -18.40 -12.50
N SER A 35 0.55 -18.20 -13.52
CA SER A 35 1.34 -19.26 -14.10
C SER A 35 2.32 -19.84 -13.04
N SER A 36 2.78 -21.07 -13.25
CA SER A 36 3.80 -21.67 -12.37
C SER A 36 5.08 -20.82 -12.29
N THR A 37 5.47 -20.21 -13.41
CA THR A 37 6.61 -19.30 -13.49
C THR A 37 6.40 -18.04 -12.66
N ASP A 38 5.19 -17.44 -12.72
CA ASP A 38 4.86 -16.26 -11.92
C ASP A 38 4.78 -16.58 -10.42
N GLN A 39 4.25 -17.76 -10.09
CA GLN A 39 4.23 -18.22 -8.69
C GLN A 39 5.65 -18.43 -8.13
N ALA A 40 6.55 -19.06 -8.90
CA ALA A 40 7.94 -19.26 -8.49
C ALA A 40 8.69 -17.94 -8.35
N PHE A 41 8.49 -17.00 -9.29
CA PHE A 41 9.07 -15.65 -9.20
C PHE A 41 8.58 -14.91 -7.95
N LEU A 42 7.27 -14.89 -7.70
CA LEU A 42 6.71 -14.24 -6.53
C LEU A 42 7.13 -14.89 -5.22
N ASP A 43 7.35 -16.20 -5.19
CA ASP A 43 7.85 -16.89 -4.00
C ASP A 43 9.30 -16.49 -3.70
N ASP A 44 10.19 -16.49 -4.69
CA ASP A 44 11.57 -16.02 -4.54
C ASP A 44 11.62 -14.55 -4.11
N LEU A 45 10.90 -13.67 -4.81
CA LEU A 45 10.84 -12.26 -4.46
C LEU A 45 10.33 -12.07 -3.02
N SER A 46 9.21 -12.67 -2.66
CA SER A 46 8.60 -12.51 -1.34
C SER A 46 9.50 -13.00 -0.21
N ARG A 47 10.24 -14.11 -0.42
CA ARG A 47 11.22 -14.62 0.57
C ARG A 47 12.39 -13.66 0.76
N ARG A 48 12.87 -13.02 -0.30
CA ARG A 48 13.94 -12.02 -0.22
C ARG A 48 13.45 -10.76 0.51
N LEU A 49 12.26 -10.27 0.17
CA LEU A 49 11.64 -9.13 0.85
C LEU A 49 11.41 -9.42 2.35
N PHE A 50 10.91 -10.61 2.69
CA PHE A 50 10.75 -11.03 4.08
C PHE A 50 12.09 -11.09 4.83
N ARG A 51 13.16 -11.54 4.20
CA ARG A 51 14.51 -11.61 4.81
C ARG A 51 14.96 -10.24 5.36
N TYR A 52 14.62 -9.14 4.68
CA TYR A 52 14.88 -7.80 5.20
C TYR A 52 14.30 -7.61 6.61
N PHE A 53 13.03 -7.96 6.80
CA PHE A 53 12.35 -7.78 8.09
C PHE A 53 12.88 -8.71 9.19
N VAL A 54 13.48 -9.83 8.84
CA VAL A 54 14.14 -10.69 9.83
C VAL A 54 15.51 -10.15 10.24
N GLU A 55 16.30 -9.73 9.28
CA GLU A 55 17.70 -9.37 9.50
C GLU A 55 17.89 -7.92 9.91
N GLN A 56 16.98 -7.04 9.51
CA GLN A 56 17.05 -5.61 9.76
C GLN A 56 16.06 -5.11 10.84
N SER A 57 15.59 -6.03 11.69
CA SER A 57 14.79 -5.68 12.86
C SER A 57 15.49 -6.12 14.14
N ASP A 58 15.51 -5.24 15.14
CA ASP A 58 16.06 -5.60 16.46
C ASP A 58 15.12 -6.58 17.18
N PRO A 59 15.61 -7.71 17.67
CA PRO A 59 14.76 -8.75 18.27
C PRO A 59 14.10 -8.34 19.60
N LYS A 60 14.58 -7.29 20.29
CA LYS A 60 14.07 -6.83 21.58
C LYS A 60 13.06 -5.69 21.45
N THR A 61 13.26 -4.81 20.49
CA THR A 61 12.37 -3.68 20.24
C THR A 61 11.39 -3.96 19.09
N GLY A 62 11.73 -4.90 18.20
CA GLY A 62 11.03 -5.14 16.96
C GLY A 62 11.14 -4.00 15.94
N LEU A 63 11.84 -2.91 16.28
CA LEU A 63 12.06 -1.78 15.38
C LEU A 63 12.86 -2.23 14.15
N THR A 64 12.35 -1.92 12.97
CA THR A 64 12.94 -2.24 11.67
C THR A 64 13.72 -1.04 11.15
N LEU A 65 14.95 -1.25 10.71
CA LEU A 65 15.75 -0.20 10.08
C LEU A 65 15.02 0.43 8.89
N ASP A 66 15.22 1.76 8.71
CA ASP A 66 14.67 2.50 7.57
C ASP A 66 15.18 1.96 6.24
N ARG A 67 16.49 1.66 6.18
CA ARG A 67 17.17 1.13 5.00
C ARG A 67 18.28 0.15 5.36
N ALA A 68 18.71 -0.60 4.37
CA ALA A 68 19.88 -1.47 4.43
C ALA A 68 20.56 -1.56 3.08
N ARG A 69 21.82 -1.98 3.06
CA ARG A 69 22.52 -2.31 1.82
C ARG A 69 21.85 -3.50 1.13
N VAL A 70 21.70 -3.44 -0.19
CA VAL A 70 21.06 -4.48 -1.01
C VAL A 70 21.74 -5.84 -0.89
N ASP A 71 23.04 -5.87 -0.58
CA ASP A 71 23.86 -7.06 -0.35
C ASP A 71 23.84 -7.55 1.09
N GLY A 72 23.25 -6.78 2.02
CA GLY A 72 23.20 -7.07 3.45
C GLY A 72 24.43 -6.63 4.23
N SER A 73 25.36 -5.91 3.62
CA SER A 73 26.51 -5.31 4.33
C SER A 73 26.05 -4.21 5.30
N ILE A 74 26.93 -3.88 6.25
CA ILE A 74 26.63 -2.85 7.26
C ILE A 74 26.56 -1.46 6.60
N HIS A 75 25.49 -0.72 6.89
CA HIS A 75 25.31 0.65 6.42
C HIS A 75 26.26 1.64 7.15
N ASP A 76 26.39 2.85 6.61
CA ASP A 76 27.16 3.93 7.22
C ASP A 76 26.58 4.35 8.58
N GLU A 77 27.35 5.17 9.32
CA GLU A 77 26.99 5.60 10.68
C GLU A 77 25.69 6.39 10.77
N ASN A 78 25.33 7.11 9.70
CA ASN A 78 24.13 7.95 9.68
C ASN A 78 22.83 7.13 9.58
N HIS A 79 22.90 5.90 9.04
CA HIS A 79 21.71 5.08 8.75
C HIS A 79 21.65 3.77 9.54
N ARG A 80 22.81 3.17 9.91
CA ARG A 80 22.88 1.81 10.51
C ARG A 80 22.06 1.60 11.78
N ASN A 81 21.62 2.68 12.44
CA ASN A 81 20.86 2.63 13.70
C ASN A 81 19.48 3.29 13.60
N ILE A 82 19.09 3.75 12.41
CA ILE A 82 17.84 4.46 12.20
C ILE A 82 16.73 3.50 11.81
N ALA A 83 15.74 3.37 12.67
CA ALA A 83 14.54 2.60 12.41
C ALA A 83 13.40 3.52 11.95
N SER A 84 12.57 3.01 11.03
CA SER A 84 11.30 3.57 10.64
C SER A 84 10.15 2.82 11.33
N ILE A 85 9.25 3.54 12.00
CA ILE A 85 8.07 2.92 12.59
C ILE A 85 7.11 2.40 11.49
N ALA A 86 7.06 3.04 10.33
CA ALA A 86 6.31 2.55 9.18
C ALA A 86 6.88 1.21 8.68
N ALA A 87 8.20 1.12 8.47
CA ALA A 87 8.85 -0.15 8.11
C ALA A 87 8.58 -1.24 9.16
N THR A 88 8.51 -0.87 10.44
CA THR A 88 8.14 -1.80 11.52
C THR A 88 6.70 -2.32 11.37
N GLY A 89 5.76 -1.46 10.95
CA GLY A 89 4.39 -1.87 10.64
C GLY A 89 4.31 -2.89 9.50
N PHE A 90 5.06 -2.67 8.42
CA PHE A 90 5.23 -3.65 7.36
C PHE A 90 5.88 -4.94 7.88
N GLY A 91 6.89 -4.83 8.75
CA GLY A 91 7.58 -5.97 9.37
C GLY A 91 6.67 -6.82 10.23
N LEU A 92 5.80 -6.24 11.05
CA LEU A 92 4.79 -6.97 11.82
C LEU A 92 3.86 -7.78 10.91
N THR A 93 3.44 -7.19 9.79
CA THR A 93 2.63 -7.90 8.78
C THR A 93 3.44 -8.99 8.08
N ALA A 94 4.72 -8.73 7.77
CA ALA A 94 5.63 -9.70 7.16
C ALA A 94 5.85 -10.94 8.04
N LEU A 95 5.92 -10.78 9.37
CA LEU A 95 5.97 -11.91 10.31
C LEU A 95 4.71 -12.77 10.25
N CYS A 96 3.53 -12.17 10.12
CA CYS A 96 2.28 -12.91 9.91
C CYS A 96 2.30 -13.69 8.59
N ILE A 97 2.74 -13.06 7.50
CA ILE A 97 2.89 -13.70 6.19
C ILE A 97 3.85 -14.89 6.26
N ALA A 98 5.00 -14.70 6.91
CA ALA A 98 6.02 -15.73 7.03
C ALA A 98 5.54 -16.95 7.82
N ALA A 99 4.84 -16.74 8.92
CA ALA A 99 4.22 -17.80 9.69
C ALA A 99 3.15 -18.56 8.89
N GLU A 100 2.33 -17.86 8.11
CA GLU A 100 1.31 -18.46 7.25
C GLU A 100 1.93 -19.25 6.09
N ARG A 101 3.02 -18.75 5.51
CA ARG A 101 3.74 -19.39 4.41
C ARG A 101 4.73 -20.48 4.85
N GLY A 102 4.94 -20.66 6.16
CA GLY A 102 5.93 -21.59 6.68
C GLY A 102 7.39 -21.19 6.40
N TRP A 103 7.64 -19.89 6.18
CA TRP A 103 9.02 -19.38 6.04
C TRP A 103 9.70 -19.18 7.38
N MET A 104 8.90 -19.03 8.44
CA MET A 104 9.31 -18.94 9.84
C MET A 104 8.39 -19.79 10.69
N GLY A 105 8.90 -20.38 11.76
CA GLY A 105 8.08 -21.09 12.74
C GLY A 105 7.02 -20.14 13.36
N ARG A 106 5.79 -20.64 13.51
CA ARG A 106 4.69 -19.81 14.03
C ARG A 106 4.98 -19.27 15.43
N ASP A 107 5.64 -20.05 16.27
CA ASP A 107 6.02 -19.62 17.63
C ASP A 107 7.12 -18.56 17.61
N GLU A 108 8.13 -18.71 16.74
CA GLU A 108 9.16 -17.68 16.56
C GLU A 108 8.56 -16.37 16.08
N ALA A 109 7.69 -16.40 15.07
CA ALA A 109 6.98 -15.22 14.57
C ALA A 109 6.14 -14.55 15.66
N ARG A 110 5.44 -15.37 16.47
CA ARG A 110 4.64 -14.91 17.61
C ARG A 110 5.49 -14.18 18.64
N GLU A 111 6.65 -14.73 19.04
CA GLU A 111 7.53 -14.11 20.02
C GLU A 111 8.12 -12.78 19.50
N ARG A 112 8.52 -12.70 18.24
CA ARG A 112 8.98 -11.46 17.61
C ARG A 112 7.88 -10.40 17.58
N VAL A 113 6.66 -10.78 17.21
CA VAL A 113 5.49 -9.88 17.25
C VAL A 113 5.23 -9.40 18.67
N ARG A 114 5.26 -10.30 19.68
CA ARG A 114 5.04 -9.94 21.07
C ARG A 114 6.08 -8.93 21.54
N ALA A 115 7.36 -9.16 21.29
CA ALA A 115 8.45 -8.26 21.67
C ALA A 115 8.27 -6.84 21.10
N SER A 116 7.89 -6.75 19.82
CA SER A 116 7.60 -5.47 19.17
C SER A 116 6.38 -4.76 19.79
N LEU A 117 5.29 -5.48 19.98
CA LEU A 117 4.08 -4.91 20.58
C LEU A 117 4.31 -4.48 22.03
N GLU A 118 5.06 -5.26 22.81
CA GLU A 118 5.46 -4.88 24.17
C GLU A 118 6.30 -3.61 24.19
N PHE A 119 7.25 -3.49 23.27
CA PHE A 119 8.06 -2.28 23.14
C PHE A 119 7.18 -1.05 22.90
N PHE A 120 6.29 -1.07 21.92
CA PHE A 120 5.40 0.06 21.62
C PHE A 120 4.35 0.32 22.69
N ALA A 121 3.84 -0.72 23.33
CA ALA A 121 2.82 -0.56 24.36
C ALA A 121 3.36 -0.03 25.70
N GLU A 122 4.61 -0.38 26.07
CA GLU A 122 5.11 -0.18 27.43
C GLU A 122 6.37 0.70 27.50
N ARG A 123 7.18 0.81 26.43
CA ARG A 123 8.51 1.43 26.49
C ARG A 123 8.74 2.57 25.51
N ALA A 124 8.17 2.49 24.31
CA ALA A 124 8.38 3.52 23.30
C ALA A 124 7.80 4.86 23.74
N HIS A 125 8.59 5.91 23.58
CA HIS A 125 8.09 7.27 23.80
C HIS A 125 6.99 7.61 22.78
N HIS A 126 5.94 8.22 23.26
CA HIS A 126 4.82 8.67 22.44
C HIS A 126 4.20 9.96 22.96
N GLU A 127 3.64 10.77 22.08
CA GLU A 127 2.80 11.91 22.44
C GLU A 127 1.36 11.60 22.08
N HIS A 128 0.46 11.57 23.05
CA HIS A 128 -0.95 11.24 22.84
C HIS A 128 -1.19 9.92 22.06
N GLY A 129 -0.30 8.94 22.21
CA GLY A 129 -0.37 7.66 21.51
C GLY A 129 0.27 7.63 20.13
N TRP A 130 0.77 8.77 19.63
CA TRP A 130 1.49 8.88 18.37
C TRP A 130 2.99 8.75 18.58
N PHE A 131 3.73 8.21 17.62
CA PHE A 131 5.14 7.89 17.73
C PHE A 131 6.01 8.74 16.80
N TYR A 132 7.30 8.89 17.16
CA TYR A 132 8.28 9.52 16.29
C TYR A 132 8.50 8.70 15.02
N HIS A 133 8.62 9.37 13.89
CA HIS A 133 8.85 8.79 12.56
C HIS A 133 10.10 7.91 12.56
N TRP A 134 11.25 8.45 13.00
CA TRP A 134 12.51 7.72 13.13
C TRP A 134 12.95 7.60 14.57
N MET A 135 13.34 6.38 14.92
CA MET A 135 13.84 6.02 16.24
C MET A 135 15.18 5.29 16.14
N HIS A 136 15.99 5.36 17.15
CA HIS A 136 17.14 4.49 17.28
C HIS A 136 16.65 3.04 17.49
N TRP A 137 17.04 2.13 16.60
CA TRP A 137 16.41 0.80 16.49
C TRP A 137 16.49 -0.08 17.76
N ARG A 138 17.50 0.15 18.65
CA ARG A 138 17.66 -0.61 19.88
C ARG A 138 17.11 0.08 21.12
N THR A 139 17.13 1.40 21.17
CA THR A 139 16.71 2.15 22.35
C THR A 139 15.32 2.79 22.22
N GLY A 140 14.87 3.03 21.00
CA GLY A 140 13.63 3.77 20.74
C GLY A 140 13.74 5.27 20.91
N GLU A 141 14.95 5.81 21.13
CA GLU A 141 15.18 7.24 21.21
C GLU A 141 14.87 7.91 19.85
N ARG A 142 14.31 9.13 19.91
CA ARG A 142 14.04 9.96 18.74
C ARG A 142 15.31 10.23 17.93
N MET A 143 15.27 10.01 16.63
CA MET A 143 16.39 10.28 15.73
C MET A 143 16.08 11.43 14.76
N TRP A 144 17.12 12.12 14.27
CA TRP A 144 17.06 13.18 13.27
C TRP A 144 16.07 14.32 13.59
N ARG A 145 15.76 14.56 14.87
CA ARG A 145 14.72 15.52 15.29
C ARG A 145 13.40 15.31 14.55
N SER A 146 13.08 14.03 14.23
CA SER A 146 11.86 13.67 13.53
C SER A 146 10.62 14.12 14.28
N GLU A 147 9.55 14.30 13.55
CA GLU A 147 8.23 14.57 14.11
C GLU A 147 7.60 13.32 14.73
N ILE A 148 6.66 13.53 15.60
CA ILE A 148 5.57 12.59 15.89
C ILE A 148 4.73 12.55 14.62
N SER A 149 4.75 11.41 13.91
CA SER A 149 4.15 11.31 12.58
C SER A 149 2.77 10.66 12.61
N SER A 150 1.80 11.31 11.97
CA SER A 150 0.45 10.75 11.85
C SER A 150 0.37 9.59 10.87
N ILE A 151 1.05 9.70 9.71
CA ILE A 151 0.99 8.66 8.70
C ILE A 151 1.84 7.43 9.06
N ASP A 152 3.06 7.64 9.56
CA ASP A 152 3.94 6.53 9.92
C ASP A 152 3.40 5.73 11.10
N THR A 153 2.79 6.42 12.10
CA THR A 153 2.04 5.75 13.16
C THR A 153 0.88 4.93 12.59
N THR A 154 0.19 5.45 11.55
CA THR A 154 -0.90 4.71 10.90
C THR A 154 -0.39 3.44 10.20
N LEU A 155 0.73 3.51 9.51
CA LEU A 155 1.35 2.33 8.88
C LEU A 155 1.82 1.31 9.92
N LEU A 156 2.34 1.78 11.06
CA LEU A 156 2.62 0.93 12.22
C LEU A 156 1.34 0.22 12.70
N LEU A 157 0.23 0.96 12.85
CA LEU A 157 -1.07 0.41 13.27
C LEU A 157 -1.61 -0.61 12.26
N GLY A 158 -1.30 -0.48 10.98
CA GLY A 158 -1.61 -1.49 9.96
C GLY A 158 -1.04 -2.86 10.34
N GLY A 159 0.25 -2.90 10.72
CA GLY A 159 0.92 -4.11 11.22
C GLY A 159 0.39 -4.59 12.57
N VAL A 160 0.21 -3.68 13.53
CA VAL A 160 -0.32 -3.96 14.87
C VAL A 160 -1.69 -4.65 14.80
N LEU A 161 -2.61 -4.09 14.01
CA LEU A 161 -3.96 -4.61 13.86
C LEU A 161 -4.00 -5.91 13.04
N THR A 162 -3.10 -6.08 12.08
CA THR A 162 -2.93 -7.36 11.37
C THR A 162 -2.47 -8.45 12.33
N ALA A 163 -1.45 -8.19 13.14
CA ALA A 163 -0.93 -9.13 14.13
C ALA A 163 -1.99 -9.48 15.19
N ARG A 164 -2.79 -8.50 15.65
CA ARG A 164 -3.91 -8.71 16.58
C ARG A 164 -4.88 -9.78 16.10
N ARG A 165 -5.13 -9.83 14.80
CA ARG A 165 -6.08 -10.79 14.22
C ARG A 165 -5.44 -12.10 13.77
N TYR A 166 -4.22 -12.04 13.27
CA TYR A 166 -3.50 -13.24 12.89
C TYR A 166 -3.21 -14.13 14.13
N PHE A 167 -2.72 -13.53 15.21
CA PHE A 167 -2.42 -14.21 16.47
C PHE A 167 -3.56 -14.08 17.51
N ARG A 168 -4.83 -14.04 17.07
CA ARG A 168 -5.99 -13.81 17.94
C ARG A 168 -6.15 -14.81 19.12
N ALA A 169 -5.52 -15.97 19.06
CA ALA A 169 -5.50 -16.94 20.15
C ALA A 169 -4.51 -16.54 21.28
N ASP A 170 -3.55 -15.68 21.01
CA ASP A 170 -2.62 -15.15 22.00
C ASP A 170 -3.23 -13.91 22.66
N ARG A 171 -3.69 -14.07 23.91
CA ARG A 171 -4.38 -13.00 24.67
C ARG A 171 -3.47 -11.80 24.91
N GLU A 172 -2.16 -12.02 25.07
CA GLU A 172 -1.21 -10.95 25.31
C GLU A 172 -0.98 -10.10 24.06
N ILE A 173 -0.81 -10.72 22.90
CA ILE A 173 -0.74 -9.99 21.62
C ILE A 173 -2.01 -9.17 21.41
N VAL A 174 -3.19 -9.74 21.66
CA VAL A 174 -4.45 -9.01 21.53
C VAL A 174 -4.51 -7.83 22.49
N ARG A 175 -4.12 -8.01 23.76
CA ARG A 175 -4.09 -6.94 24.77
C ARG A 175 -3.15 -5.80 24.38
N LEU A 176 -1.90 -6.14 24.03
CA LEU A 176 -0.88 -5.15 23.66
C LEU A 176 -1.27 -4.36 22.40
N ALA A 177 -1.70 -5.05 21.34
CA ALA A 177 -2.13 -4.41 20.11
C ALA A 177 -3.35 -3.49 20.31
N THR A 178 -4.31 -3.91 21.13
CA THR A 178 -5.47 -3.10 21.49
C THR A 178 -5.04 -1.87 22.28
N LYS A 179 -4.15 -2.02 23.30
CA LYS A 179 -3.60 -0.89 24.05
C LYS A 179 -2.90 0.13 23.17
N ILE A 180 -2.09 -0.30 22.20
CA ILE A 180 -1.40 0.60 21.27
C ILE A 180 -2.40 1.42 20.47
N TYR A 181 -3.40 0.78 19.87
CA TYR A 181 -4.38 1.45 19.02
C TYR A 181 -5.32 2.37 19.82
N GLU A 182 -5.89 1.88 20.92
CA GLU A 182 -6.85 2.63 21.74
C GLU A 182 -6.25 3.84 22.45
N ARG A 183 -4.92 3.86 22.62
CA ARG A 183 -4.19 4.99 23.20
C ARG A 183 -4.07 6.19 22.25
N VAL A 184 -4.21 5.98 20.94
CA VAL A 184 -4.03 7.04 19.94
C VAL A 184 -5.16 8.06 20.03
N ASP A 185 -4.81 9.29 20.38
CA ASP A 185 -5.72 10.42 20.40
C ASP A 185 -5.79 11.08 19.02
N PHE A 186 -6.74 10.62 18.20
CA PHE A 186 -6.96 11.18 16.87
C PHE A 186 -7.50 12.60 16.89
N GLN A 187 -8.23 12.98 17.96
CA GLN A 187 -8.73 14.36 18.09
C GLN A 187 -7.59 15.34 18.37
N TRP A 188 -6.58 14.95 19.15
CA TRP A 188 -5.39 15.77 19.36
C TRP A 188 -4.69 16.11 18.02
N MET A 189 -4.58 15.16 17.11
CA MET A 189 -3.95 15.37 15.80
C MET A 189 -4.76 16.27 14.86
N LEU A 190 -6.04 16.53 15.14
CA LEU A 190 -6.80 17.58 14.44
C LEU A 190 -6.28 18.98 14.76
N ASN A 191 -5.61 19.20 15.89
CA ASN A 191 -5.08 20.50 16.29
C ASN A 191 -6.10 21.64 16.07
N GLY A 192 -7.31 21.49 16.63
CA GLY A 192 -8.39 22.46 16.53
C GLY A 192 -9.10 22.55 15.18
N HIS A 193 -8.63 21.85 14.13
CA HIS A 193 -9.35 21.80 12.86
C HIS A 193 -10.54 20.85 12.98
N PRO A 194 -11.73 21.18 12.40
CA PRO A 194 -12.93 20.35 12.57
C PRO A 194 -12.81 18.95 11.93
N HIS A 195 -11.97 18.78 10.89
CA HIS A 195 -11.97 17.58 10.05
C HIS A 195 -10.59 17.10 9.56
N LEU A 196 -9.59 17.99 9.39
CA LEU A 196 -8.34 17.63 8.75
C LEU A 196 -7.23 17.38 9.77
N LEU A 197 -6.64 16.19 9.72
CA LEU A 197 -5.52 15.78 10.55
C LEU A 197 -4.21 16.47 10.11
N SER A 198 -3.38 16.86 11.09
CA SER A 198 -2.02 17.37 10.82
C SER A 198 -1.11 16.24 10.35
N HIS A 199 -0.06 16.56 9.59
CA HIS A 199 0.99 15.62 9.25
C HIS A 199 1.77 15.13 10.48
N GLY A 200 1.85 15.94 11.53
CA GLY A 200 2.53 15.56 12.76
C GLY A 200 2.80 16.73 13.70
N TRP A 201 3.61 16.45 14.70
CA TRP A 201 3.95 17.40 15.76
C TRP A 201 5.43 17.25 16.16
N ARG A 202 6.06 18.36 16.56
CA ARG A 202 7.42 18.39 17.11
C ARG A 202 7.44 19.11 18.44
N PRO A 203 8.24 18.64 19.42
CA PRO A 203 8.35 19.32 20.71
C PRO A 203 8.93 20.75 20.57
N GLU A 204 9.73 21.02 19.55
CA GLU A 204 10.34 22.31 19.30
C GLU A 204 9.39 23.33 18.69
N ASP A 205 8.55 22.87 17.75
CA ASP A 205 7.82 23.76 16.82
C ASP A 205 6.29 23.59 16.94
N GLY A 206 5.80 22.60 17.68
CA GLY A 206 4.39 22.24 17.76
C GLY A 206 3.90 21.49 16.50
N PHE A 207 2.64 21.66 16.16
CA PHE A 207 2.05 20.98 15.02
C PHE A 207 2.63 21.46 13.67
N ILE A 208 2.89 20.50 12.79
CA ILE A 208 3.27 20.77 11.40
C ILE A 208 2.11 21.49 10.72
N LYS A 209 2.42 22.57 9.97
CA LYS A 209 1.41 23.42 9.31
C LYS A 209 0.61 22.68 8.23
N HIS A 210 1.21 21.67 7.61
CA HIS A 210 0.56 20.87 6.58
C HIS A 210 -0.45 19.91 7.19
N ARG A 211 -1.54 19.71 6.46
CA ARG A 211 -2.61 18.79 6.82
C ARG A 211 -2.86 17.81 5.68
N TRP A 212 -3.42 16.67 6.00
CA TRP A 212 -3.88 15.69 5.02
C TRP A 212 -5.14 16.21 4.32
N GLU A 213 -4.97 17.20 3.45
CA GLU A 213 -6.05 17.94 2.80
C GLU A 213 -6.30 17.55 1.34
N ASN A 214 -5.46 16.72 0.74
CA ASN A 214 -5.60 16.23 -0.63
C ASN A 214 -5.59 14.71 -0.64
N TYR A 215 -6.15 14.09 -1.70
CA TYR A 215 -6.03 12.64 -1.91
C TYR A 215 -4.56 12.22 -1.93
N SER A 216 -4.21 11.28 -1.06
CA SER A 216 -2.88 10.70 -0.91
C SER A 216 -2.98 9.35 -0.17
N GLU A 217 -1.91 8.89 0.48
CA GLU A 217 -1.83 7.64 1.27
C GLU A 217 -2.65 7.66 2.57
N GLN A 218 -3.23 8.77 2.98
CA GLN A 218 -3.90 8.98 4.25
C GLN A 218 -5.25 8.26 4.44
N MET A 219 -5.77 7.55 3.43
CA MET A 219 -7.09 6.93 3.54
C MET A 219 -7.22 6.01 4.77
N MET A 220 -6.20 5.18 5.05
CA MET A 220 -6.20 4.32 6.24
C MET A 220 -6.14 5.14 7.53
N LEU A 221 -5.41 6.26 7.56
CA LEU A 221 -5.35 7.18 8.71
C LEU A 221 -6.76 7.67 9.08
N TYR A 222 -7.51 8.19 8.10
CA TYR A 222 -8.87 8.67 8.33
C TYR A 222 -9.82 7.53 8.74
N LEU A 223 -9.71 6.36 8.13
CA LEU A 223 -10.55 5.22 8.51
C LEU A 223 -10.26 4.76 9.94
N LEU A 224 -9.00 4.64 10.35
CA LEU A 224 -8.67 4.28 11.72
C LEU A 224 -9.11 5.36 12.71
N ALA A 225 -8.99 6.63 12.34
CA ALA A 225 -9.46 7.74 13.16
C ALA A 225 -11.00 7.76 13.32
N ILE A 226 -11.77 7.54 12.25
CA ILE A 226 -13.24 7.47 12.30
C ILE A 226 -13.70 6.22 13.06
N GLY A 227 -13.00 5.09 12.88
CA GLY A 227 -13.32 3.82 13.52
C GLY A 227 -12.91 3.72 15.00
N SER A 228 -12.08 4.65 15.49
CA SER A 228 -11.51 4.61 16.85
C SER A 228 -12.60 4.40 17.91
N PRO A 229 -12.37 3.51 18.87
CA PRO A 229 -13.29 3.31 19.99
C PRO A 229 -13.14 4.36 21.09
N THR A 230 -11.98 5.02 21.20
CA THR A 230 -11.62 5.90 22.31
C THR A 230 -11.60 7.38 21.94
N SER A 231 -11.03 7.73 20.78
CA SER A 231 -10.88 9.12 20.32
C SER A 231 -11.28 9.27 18.84
N PRO A 232 -12.56 8.96 18.48
CA PRO A 232 -12.98 9.01 17.09
C PRO A 232 -13.11 10.45 16.60
N ILE A 233 -12.73 10.67 15.33
CA ILE A 233 -13.04 11.89 14.60
C ILE A 233 -14.40 11.76 13.89
N LYS A 234 -14.96 12.89 13.46
CA LYS A 234 -16.24 12.91 12.78
C LYS A 234 -16.20 12.17 11.44
N PRO A 235 -17.25 11.41 11.04
CA PRO A 235 -17.32 10.75 9.73
C PRO A 235 -17.16 11.70 8.54
N GLU A 236 -17.61 12.95 8.67
CA GLU A 236 -17.48 14.01 7.66
C GLU A 236 -16.03 14.33 7.32
N SER A 237 -15.08 13.96 8.18
CA SER A 237 -13.65 14.10 7.93
C SER A 237 -13.18 13.30 6.70
N TRP A 238 -13.87 12.20 6.37
CA TRP A 238 -13.61 11.45 5.13
C TRP A 238 -13.84 12.30 3.89
N ARG A 239 -14.79 13.23 3.92
CA ARG A 239 -15.14 14.08 2.78
C ARG A 239 -14.44 15.43 2.77
N ALA A 240 -13.73 15.77 3.83
CA ALA A 240 -13.11 17.07 4.00
C ALA A 240 -11.86 17.29 3.14
N TRP A 241 -11.15 16.22 2.78
CA TRP A 241 -9.98 16.32 1.92
C TRP A 241 -10.37 16.37 0.43
N LYS A 242 -9.57 17.09 -0.37
CA LYS A 242 -9.84 17.35 -1.78
C LYS A 242 -9.66 16.10 -2.63
N ARG A 243 -10.50 15.97 -3.64
CA ARG A 243 -10.50 14.91 -4.66
C ARG A 243 -10.23 15.55 -6.01
N GLU A 244 -8.96 15.75 -6.32
CA GLU A 244 -8.55 16.32 -7.60
C GLU A 244 -8.52 15.23 -8.67
N TRP A 245 -9.08 15.54 -9.85
CA TRP A 245 -9.08 14.63 -10.98
C TRP A 245 -7.92 14.95 -11.91
N ILE A 246 -7.09 13.95 -12.17
CA ILE A 246 -6.02 13.99 -13.17
C ILE A 246 -6.54 13.34 -14.44
N THR A 247 -6.28 13.98 -15.58
CA THR A 247 -6.50 13.39 -16.91
C THR A 247 -5.16 13.26 -17.62
N TYR A 248 -4.85 12.03 -18.08
CA TYR A 248 -3.64 11.73 -18.84
C TYR A 248 -3.98 10.77 -19.99
N GLY A 249 -3.94 11.24 -21.22
CA GLY A 249 -4.45 10.48 -22.35
C GLY A 249 -5.91 10.10 -22.17
N GLU A 250 -6.20 8.81 -22.24
CA GLU A 250 -7.53 8.25 -22.00
C GLU A 250 -7.86 8.03 -20.52
N TYR A 251 -6.87 8.15 -19.63
CA TYR A 251 -7.01 7.85 -18.20
C TYR A 251 -7.52 9.06 -17.44
N LYS A 252 -8.55 8.85 -16.59
CA LYS A 252 -9.05 9.84 -15.66
C LYS A 252 -9.17 9.21 -14.27
N TYR A 253 -8.48 9.75 -13.30
CA TYR A 253 -8.40 9.20 -11.95
C TYR A 253 -8.19 10.29 -10.91
N LEU A 254 -8.49 9.98 -9.65
CA LEU A 254 -8.16 10.85 -8.52
C LEU A 254 -6.66 10.75 -8.24
N GLY A 255 -6.02 11.87 -8.07
CA GLY A 255 -4.63 11.99 -7.70
C GLY A 255 -4.35 13.38 -7.17
N HIS A 256 -3.09 13.63 -6.87
CA HIS A 256 -2.62 14.95 -6.50
C HIS A 256 -1.21 15.12 -7.05
N ASN A 257 -0.22 15.19 -6.22
CA ASN A 257 1.17 15.11 -6.60
C ASN A 257 1.62 13.66 -6.69
N ALA A 258 2.55 13.42 -7.47
CA ALA A 258 2.80 12.26 -8.14
C ALA A 258 3.68 11.11 -7.68
N PRO A 259 4.09 10.80 -6.47
CA PRO A 259 4.61 9.47 -6.22
C PRO A 259 3.50 8.42 -6.33
N LEU A 260 3.76 7.31 -7.03
CA LEU A 260 2.73 6.28 -7.23
C LEU A 260 2.28 5.61 -5.92
N PHE A 261 3.11 5.62 -4.88
CA PHE A 261 2.79 5.03 -3.58
C PHE A 261 1.51 5.59 -2.93
N ILE A 262 1.11 6.82 -3.26
CA ILE A 262 -0.13 7.42 -2.74
C ILE A 262 -1.37 6.58 -3.07
N HIS A 263 -1.31 5.79 -4.14
CA HIS A 263 -2.35 4.86 -4.55
C HIS A 263 -2.19 3.46 -3.96
N GLN A 264 -1.12 3.19 -3.19
CA GLN A 264 -0.75 1.83 -2.77
C GLN A 264 -0.87 1.60 -1.27
N TYR A 265 -0.34 2.48 -0.42
CA TYR A 265 -0.12 2.19 0.99
C TYR A 265 -1.39 1.88 1.77
N SER A 266 -2.45 2.67 1.66
CA SER A 266 -3.73 2.37 2.32
C SER A 266 -4.33 1.04 1.85
N HIS A 267 -4.16 0.70 0.58
CA HIS A 267 -4.66 -0.53 -0.01
C HIS A 267 -3.88 -1.78 0.43
N ALA A 268 -2.69 -1.63 0.99
CA ALA A 268 -1.94 -2.77 1.50
C ALA A 268 -2.71 -3.52 2.60
N TRP A 269 -3.48 -2.79 3.43
CA TRP A 269 -4.25 -3.34 4.55
C TRP A 269 -5.76 -3.24 4.37
N VAL A 270 -6.27 -2.12 3.83
CA VAL A 270 -7.72 -1.92 3.66
C VAL A 270 -8.18 -2.52 2.34
N ASP A 271 -9.13 -3.45 2.42
CA ASP A 271 -9.75 -4.05 1.23
C ASP A 271 -10.85 -3.15 0.67
N PHE A 272 -10.51 -2.37 -0.34
CA PHE A 272 -11.46 -1.52 -1.07
C PHE A 272 -12.09 -2.20 -2.28
N ARG A 273 -11.78 -3.47 -2.57
CA ARG A 273 -12.31 -4.18 -3.75
C ARG A 273 -13.82 -4.31 -3.69
N GLY A 274 -14.48 -3.93 -4.79
CA GLY A 274 -15.93 -3.97 -4.89
C GLY A 274 -16.64 -2.98 -3.96
N ARG A 275 -15.94 -1.97 -3.48
CA ARG A 275 -16.48 -0.92 -2.62
C ARG A 275 -16.43 0.42 -3.31
N ARG A 276 -17.49 1.19 -3.08
CA ARG A 276 -17.65 2.53 -3.67
C ARG A 276 -18.23 3.49 -2.66
N GLU A 277 -17.91 4.78 -2.77
CA GLU A 277 -18.63 5.79 -2.03
C GLU A 277 -20.11 5.79 -2.40
N THR A 278 -20.99 5.92 -1.41
CA THR A 278 -22.45 5.96 -1.62
C THR A 278 -22.94 7.29 -2.14
N GLU A 279 -22.18 8.36 -1.89
CA GLU A 279 -22.50 9.72 -2.35
C GLU A 279 -21.54 10.17 -3.47
N SER A 280 -21.98 11.18 -4.24
CA SER A 280 -21.15 11.79 -5.29
C SER A 280 -19.80 12.28 -4.75
N PRO A 281 -18.70 12.01 -5.45
CA PRO A 281 -18.56 11.45 -6.81
C PRO A 281 -18.60 9.91 -6.92
N GLN A 282 -18.96 9.18 -5.88
CA GLN A 282 -19.09 7.71 -5.86
C GLN A 282 -17.80 6.97 -6.27
N VAL A 283 -16.69 7.40 -5.70
CA VAL A 283 -15.35 6.86 -6.03
C VAL A 283 -15.25 5.40 -5.66
N ASP A 284 -14.79 4.57 -6.62
CA ASP A 284 -14.21 3.27 -6.39
C ASP A 284 -12.70 3.45 -6.27
N TYR A 285 -12.17 3.40 -5.05
CA TYR A 285 -10.74 3.66 -4.81
C TYR A 285 -9.82 2.56 -5.32
N PHE A 286 -10.31 1.32 -5.40
CA PHE A 286 -9.51 0.23 -5.95
C PHE A 286 -9.37 0.36 -7.47
N GLU A 287 -10.47 0.65 -8.16
CA GLU A 287 -10.46 0.93 -9.60
C GLU A 287 -9.65 2.20 -9.91
N ASN A 288 -9.77 3.23 -9.06
CA ASN A 288 -8.95 4.44 -9.17
C ASN A 288 -7.44 4.12 -9.17
N SER A 289 -6.99 3.23 -8.30
CA SER A 289 -5.58 2.83 -8.21
C SER A 289 -5.13 1.98 -9.42
N ILE A 290 -6.04 1.16 -10.00
CA ILE A 290 -5.80 0.46 -11.26
C ILE A 290 -5.57 1.48 -12.39
N ILE A 291 -6.48 2.45 -12.54
CA ILE A 291 -6.40 3.47 -13.59
C ILE A 291 -5.14 4.32 -13.42
N ALA A 292 -4.83 4.76 -12.19
CA ALA A 292 -3.63 5.54 -11.87
C ALA A 292 -2.35 4.78 -12.24
N THR A 293 -2.27 3.48 -11.94
CA THR A 293 -1.11 2.65 -12.29
C THR A 293 -0.95 2.52 -13.81
N ARG A 294 -2.04 2.33 -14.55
CA ARG A 294 -2.00 2.26 -16.02
C ARG A 294 -1.60 3.60 -16.64
N ALA A 295 -2.13 4.70 -16.14
CA ALA A 295 -1.75 6.05 -16.52
C ALA A 295 -0.26 6.32 -16.26
N HIS A 296 0.23 5.90 -15.10
CA HIS A 296 1.64 6.02 -14.73
C HIS A 296 2.56 5.22 -15.67
N ARG A 297 2.20 3.99 -16.02
CA ARG A 297 2.95 3.21 -17.01
C ARG A 297 2.97 3.90 -18.36
N GLN A 298 1.83 4.41 -18.85
CA GLN A 298 1.77 5.16 -20.11
C GLN A 298 2.66 6.41 -20.05
N PHE A 299 2.64 7.13 -18.94
CA PHE A 299 3.52 8.27 -18.71
C PHE A 299 5.01 7.89 -18.83
N CYS A 300 5.44 6.76 -18.23
CA CYS A 300 6.81 6.28 -18.40
C CYS A 300 7.14 5.93 -19.86
N LEU A 301 6.20 5.34 -20.59
CA LEU A 301 6.37 5.05 -22.02
C LEU A 301 6.55 6.32 -22.86
N ASP A 302 5.80 7.36 -22.55
CA ASP A 302 5.92 8.66 -23.25
C ASP A 302 7.26 9.35 -22.94
N LEU A 303 7.79 9.15 -21.72
CA LEU A 303 9.13 9.60 -21.34
C LEU A 303 10.27 8.83 -22.02
N ALA A 304 10.01 7.68 -22.66
CA ALA A 304 11.03 6.93 -23.38
C ALA A 304 11.68 7.71 -24.56
N LYS A 305 10.99 8.73 -25.06
CA LYS A 305 11.55 9.66 -26.06
C LYS A 305 12.74 10.46 -25.51
N GLU A 306 12.72 10.77 -24.22
CA GLU A 306 13.78 11.50 -23.51
C GLU A 306 14.73 10.54 -22.78
N PHE A 307 14.20 9.46 -22.23
CA PHE A 307 14.92 8.44 -21.48
C PHE A 307 14.71 7.04 -22.09
N PRO A 308 15.53 6.65 -23.08
CA PRO A 308 15.34 5.41 -23.84
C PRO A 308 15.39 4.11 -23.00
N GLY A 309 15.79 4.20 -21.75
CA GLY A 309 15.77 3.08 -20.81
C GLY A 309 14.37 2.62 -20.39
N TYR A 310 13.35 3.46 -20.53
CA TYR A 310 11.95 3.07 -20.33
C TYR A 310 11.43 2.23 -21.48
N SER A 311 10.62 1.23 -21.15
CA SER A 311 9.95 0.35 -22.13
C SER A 311 8.63 -0.19 -21.57
N ALA A 312 7.96 -1.01 -22.38
CA ALA A 312 6.69 -1.65 -21.97
C ALA A 312 6.78 -2.37 -20.61
N ASN A 313 7.96 -2.91 -20.26
CA ASN A 313 8.21 -3.64 -19.01
C ASN A 313 9.37 -3.08 -18.17
N ILE A 314 9.95 -1.95 -18.55
CA ILE A 314 10.91 -1.20 -17.73
C ILE A 314 10.29 0.16 -17.44
N TRP A 315 9.55 0.25 -16.36
CA TRP A 315 8.78 1.43 -15.97
C TRP A 315 8.59 1.48 -14.46
N GLY A 316 8.17 2.63 -13.98
CA GLY A 316 7.80 2.85 -12.59
C GLY A 316 8.63 3.93 -11.94
N ILE A 317 7.95 4.98 -11.45
CA ILE A 317 8.56 6.11 -10.74
C ILE A 317 7.72 6.36 -9.50
N THR A 318 8.35 6.34 -8.35
CA THR A 318 7.74 6.73 -7.08
C THR A 318 8.83 7.37 -6.21
N ALA A 319 8.49 7.79 -4.99
CA ALA A 319 9.50 8.34 -4.08
C ALA A 319 10.63 7.33 -3.87
N SER A 320 11.85 7.77 -4.02
CA SER A 320 13.06 6.92 -3.90
C SER A 320 14.32 7.77 -3.81
N ASP A 321 15.43 7.09 -3.60
CA ASP A 321 16.72 7.73 -3.81
C ASP A 321 17.01 7.97 -5.30
N SER A 322 17.89 8.92 -5.56
CA SER A 322 18.54 9.16 -6.84
C SER A 322 20.05 9.30 -6.62
N ALA A 323 20.81 9.41 -7.69
CA ALA A 323 22.25 9.73 -7.59
C ALA A 323 22.54 11.05 -6.83
N LYS A 324 21.50 11.87 -6.61
CA LYS A 324 21.59 13.20 -5.95
C LYS A 324 20.81 13.26 -4.62
N GLY A 325 20.45 12.12 -4.06
CA GLY A 325 19.67 12.00 -2.83
C GLY A 325 18.17 11.70 -3.07
N TYR A 326 17.40 11.66 -1.99
CA TYR A 326 15.98 11.28 -2.01
C TYR A 326 15.09 12.30 -2.73
N VAL A 327 14.15 11.81 -3.51
CA VAL A 327 13.17 12.60 -4.27
C VAL A 327 11.80 11.95 -4.23
N ALA A 328 10.80 12.71 -3.80
CA ALA A 328 9.38 12.30 -3.90
C ALA A 328 8.84 12.60 -5.31
N TRP A 329 9.33 11.91 -6.31
CA TRP A 329 9.00 12.13 -7.71
C TRP A 329 7.99 11.14 -8.27
N GLY A 330 7.53 11.40 -9.49
CA GLY A 330 6.55 10.60 -10.19
C GLY A 330 5.82 11.36 -11.29
N GLY A 331 4.68 10.83 -11.72
CA GLY A 331 3.81 11.43 -12.74
C GLY A 331 2.71 10.47 -13.17
N PRO A 332 1.66 10.95 -13.89
CA PRO A 332 1.29 12.36 -14.07
C PRO A 332 0.74 13.02 -12.79
N PRO A 333 0.89 14.34 -12.65
CA PRO A 333 1.67 15.27 -13.48
C PRO A 333 3.18 15.08 -13.33
N ARG A 334 3.94 15.46 -14.37
CA ARG A 334 5.41 15.28 -14.38
C ARG A 334 6.10 16.05 -13.25
N HIS A 335 6.83 15.33 -12.40
CA HIS A 335 7.73 15.96 -11.45
C HIS A 335 8.96 16.57 -12.18
N PRO A 336 9.40 17.80 -11.83
CA PRO A 336 10.44 18.51 -12.59
C PRO A 336 11.83 17.86 -12.53
N ARG A 337 12.11 17.03 -11.51
CA ARG A 337 13.42 16.37 -11.34
C ARG A 337 13.49 14.96 -11.94
N ILE A 338 12.54 14.54 -12.78
CA ILE A 338 12.61 13.24 -13.46
C ILE A 338 13.88 13.18 -14.32
N GLU A 339 14.64 12.10 -14.16
CA GLU A 339 15.95 11.89 -14.78
C GLU A 339 16.13 10.50 -15.43
N GLY A 340 15.04 9.77 -15.62
CA GLY A 340 15.04 8.43 -16.24
C GLY A 340 15.30 7.29 -15.26
N THR A 341 15.20 7.52 -13.94
CA THR A 341 15.32 6.50 -12.90
C THR A 341 14.07 5.61 -12.89
N VAL A 342 14.27 4.32 -12.68
CA VAL A 342 13.24 3.30 -12.48
C VAL A 342 13.26 2.87 -11.02
N VAL A 343 12.07 2.77 -10.41
CA VAL A 343 11.87 2.40 -9.02
C VAL A 343 11.03 1.13 -8.98
N PRO A 344 11.61 -0.05 -8.72
CA PRO A 344 10.90 -1.33 -8.81
C PRO A 344 9.68 -1.45 -7.91
N CYS A 345 9.66 -0.77 -6.75
CA CYS A 345 8.51 -0.81 -5.85
C CYS A 345 7.27 -0.12 -6.43
N ALA A 346 7.40 0.75 -7.42
CA ALA A 346 6.26 1.31 -8.15
C ALA A 346 5.44 0.20 -8.86
N ALA A 347 6.11 -0.71 -9.55
CA ALA A 347 5.47 -1.89 -10.14
C ALA A 347 5.13 -2.95 -9.07
N GLY A 348 6.03 -3.20 -8.12
CA GLY A 348 5.87 -4.20 -7.07
C GLY A 348 4.71 -3.90 -6.11
N GLY A 349 4.55 -2.66 -5.68
CA GLY A 349 3.42 -2.19 -4.88
C GLY A 349 2.08 -2.22 -5.64
N SER A 350 2.13 -2.25 -6.98
CA SER A 350 0.95 -2.34 -7.85
C SER A 350 0.54 -3.75 -8.24
N LEU A 351 1.24 -4.79 -7.79
CA LEU A 351 0.90 -6.20 -8.07
C LEU A 351 -0.55 -6.55 -7.74
N MET A 352 -1.08 -6.01 -6.65
CA MET A 352 -2.46 -6.24 -6.21
C MET A 352 -3.52 -5.57 -7.12
N PHE A 353 -3.13 -4.58 -7.92
CA PHE A 353 -4.02 -3.83 -8.83
C PHE A 353 -3.92 -4.30 -10.27
N THR A 354 -2.68 -4.38 -10.78
CA THR A 354 -2.38 -4.56 -12.20
C THR A 354 -1.32 -5.65 -12.42
N PRO A 355 -1.58 -6.91 -11.98
CA PRO A 355 -0.62 -7.99 -12.14
C PRO A 355 -0.24 -8.27 -13.59
N ASP A 356 -1.13 -7.95 -14.54
CA ASP A 356 -0.93 -8.11 -15.98
C ASP A 356 0.19 -7.24 -16.56
N ILE A 357 0.50 -6.10 -15.95
CA ILE A 357 1.60 -5.22 -16.36
C ILE A 357 2.73 -5.19 -15.33
N SER A 358 2.44 -5.41 -14.05
CA SER A 358 3.43 -5.34 -12.97
C SER A 358 4.33 -6.56 -12.90
N LEU A 359 3.78 -7.78 -13.06
CA LEU A 359 4.58 -9.01 -13.08
C LEU A 359 5.57 -9.07 -14.26
N PRO A 360 5.15 -8.80 -15.52
CA PRO A 360 6.09 -8.72 -16.63
C PRO A 360 7.19 -7.69 -16.40
N ALA A 361 6.86 -6.54 -15.81
CA ALA A 361 7.84 -5.50 -15.53
C ALA A 361 8.93 -5.99 -14.54
N LEU A 362 8.53 -6.53 -13.39
CA LEU A 362 9.48 -7.03 -12.39
C LEU A 362 10.33 -8.18 -12.92
N ARG A 363 9.74 -9.08 -13.70
CA ARG A 363 10.48 -10.20 -14.31
C ARG A 363 11.51 -9.71 -15.32
N GLU A 364 11.16 -8.80 -16.22
CA GLU A 364 12.08 -8.25 -17.20
C GLU A 364 13.20 -7.43 -16.54
N MET A 365 12.88 -6.64 -15.51
CA MET A 365 13.91 -5.94 -14.71
C MET A 365 14.92 -6.94 -14.15
N ARG A 366 14.47 -8.03 -13.51
CA ARG A 366 15.34 -9.07 -12.97
C ARG A 366 16.16 -9.77 -14.06
N GLU A 367 15.53 -10.14 -15.17
CA GLU A 367 16.19 -10.85 -16.28
C GLU A 367 17.26 -9.97 -16.93
N LYS A 368 16.92 -8.71 -17.23
CA LYS A 368 17.80 -7.80 -17.97
C LYS A 368 18.96 -7.26 -17.15
N PHE A 369 18.76 -6.98 -15.87
CA PHE A 369 19.74 -6.31 -15.02
C PHE A 369 20.37 -7.24 -13.98
N GLY A 370 19.78 -8.39 -13.71
CA GLY A 370 20.30 -9.46 -12.86
C GLY A 370 20.76 -8.98 -11.48
N ASP A 371 21.89 -9.50 -11.03
CA ASP A 371 22.44 -9.22 -9.70
C ASP A 371 22.84 -7.76 -9.47
N LYS A 372 22.85 -6.92 -10.52
CA LYS A 372 23.10 -5.48 -10.37
C LYS A 372 21.99 -4.79 -9.58
N ILE A 373 20.75 -5.25 -9.75
CA ILE A 373 19.58 -4.63 -9.11
C ILE A 373 18.78 -5.60 -8.24
N TYR A 374 19.12 -6.89 -8.20
CA TYR A 374 18.36 -7.93 -7.52
C TYR A 374 19.25 -8.74 -6.58
N GLY A 375 19.27 -8.36 -5.31
CA GLY A 375 20.19 -8.86 -4.31
C GLY A 375 19.52 -9.65 -3.18
N ARG A 376 20.13 -9.53 -1.98
CA ARG A 376 19.73 -10.26 -0.76
C ARG A 376 18.28 -10.01 -0.36
N TYR A 377 17.81 -8.76 -0.48
CA TYR A 377 16.49 -8.30 -0.05
C TYR A 377 15.52 -8.05 -1.21
N GLY A 378 15.79 -8.60 -2.40
CA GLY A 378 15.03 -8.36 -3.61
C GLY A 378 15.63 -7.23 -4.45
N PHE A 379 14.80 -6.37 -5.00
CA PHE A 379 15.27 -5.27 -5.84
C PHE A 379 15.95 -4.16 -5.03
N ALA A 380 17.01 -3.56 -5.60
CA ALA A 380 17.52 -2.27 -5.16
C ALA A 380 16.38 -1.24 -5.20
N ASP A 381 16.43 -0.24 -4.33
CA ASP A 381 15.39 0.79 -4.24
C ASP A 381 15.14 1.46 -5.59
N ALA A 382 16.21 1.86 -6.28
CA ALA A 382 16.12 2.51 -7.57
C ALA A 382 17.33 2.20 -8.46
N PHE A 383 17.14 2.31 -9.78
CA PHE A 383 18.23 2.25 -10.76
C PHE A 383 17.92 3.11 -11.97
N ASN A 384 18.96 3.58 -12.68
CA ASN A 384 18.79 4.36 -13.90
C ASN A 384 19.38 3.62 -15.10
N PRO A 385 18.53 3.01 -15.96
CA PRO A 385 19.00 2.25 -17.11
C PRO A 385 19.67 3.10 -18.21
N ASN A 386 19.52 4.44 -18.13
CA ASN A 386 20.08 5.36 -19.14
C ASN A 386 21.54 5.71 -18.86
N ASN A 387 21.98 5.65 -17.60
CA ASN A 387 23.36 6.02 -17.20
C ASN A 387 24.07 4.92 -16.37
N GLY A 388 23.36 3.83 -16.04
CA GLY A 388 23.93 2.69 -15.33
C GLY A 388 24.02 2.85 -13.80
N TRP A 389 23.51 3.95 -13.23
CA TRP A 389 23.46 4.13 -11.78
C TRP A 389 22.49 3.13 -11.14
N VAL A 390 22.88 2.59 -9.98
CA VAL A 390 22.05 1.73 -9.14
C VAL A 390 22.20 2.19 -7.70
N ASN A 391 21.07 2.31 -7.01
CA ASN A 391 21.07 2.55 -5.57
C ASN A 391 21.66 1.34 -4.84
N PRO A 392 22.66 1.50 -3.98
CA PRO A 392 23.18 0.40 -3.19
C PRO A 392 22.27 -0.06 -2.06
N ASP A 393 21.14 0.65 -1.84
CA ASP A 393 20.24 0.44 -0.72
C ASP A 393 18.91 -0.18 -1.16
N VAL A 394 18.22 -0.74 -0.18
CA VAL A 394 16.78 -1.00 -0.15
C VAL A 394 16.16 -0.15 0.96
N ILE A 395 14.94 0.32 0.75
CA ILE A 395 14.17 1.10 1.73
C ILE A 395 13.07 0.22 2.32
N GLY A 396 12.92 0.21 3.65
CA GLY A 396 12.05 -0.74 4.35
C GLY A 396 10.58 -0.64 3.98
N ILE A 397 10.04 0.56 3.76
CA ILE A 397 8.66 0.75 3.31
C ILE A 397 8.43 0.25 1.88
N ASP A 398 9.44 0.37 1.00
CA ASP A 398 9.36 -0.08 -0.39
C ASP A 398 9.44 -1.60 -0.49
N VAL A 399 10.32 -2.22 0.31
CA VAL A 399 10.34 -3.67 0.53
C VAL A 399 8.97 -4.14 1.06
N GLY A 400 8.41 -3.42 2.01
CA GLY A 400 7.14 -3.72 2.65
C GLY A 400 5.97 -3.69 1.70
N ILE A 401 5.79 -2.61 0.94
CA ILE A 401 4.67 -2.51 0.01
C ILE A 401 4.72 -3.57 -1.10
N MET A 402 5.91 -3.92 -1.59
CA MET A 402 6.06 -5.03 -2.54
C MET A 402 5.62 -6.36 -1.94
N LEU A 403 6.03 -6.67 -0.70
CA LEU A 403 5.68 -7.91 -0.02
C LEU A 403 4.17 -8.04 0.22
N LEU A 404 3.55 -6.99 0.77
CA LEU A 404 2.12 -7.01 1.07
C LEU A 404 1.28 -7.06 -0.21
N SER A 405 1.69 -6.33 -1.25
CA SER A 405 1.02 -6.35 -2.55
C SER A 405 1.10 -7.74 -3.21
N ALA A 406 2.25 -8.38 -3.17
CA ALA A 406 2.44 -9.75 -3.66
C ALA A 406 1.58 -10.75 -2.88
N GLU A 407 1.50 -10.64 -1.54
CA GLU A 407 0.67 -11.51 -0.71
C GLU A 407 -0.82 -11.31 -1.00
N ASN A 408 -1.26 -10.05 -1.14
CA ASN A 408 -2.64 -9.72 -1.47
C ASN A 408 -3.04 -10.23 -2.87
N LEU A 409 -2.15 -10.13 -3.86
CA LEU A 409 -2.38 -10.74 -5.19
C LEU A 409 -2.54 -12.26 -5.08
N ARG A 410 -1.67 -12.94 -4.33
CA ARG A 410 -1.64 -14.42 -4.23
C ARG A 410 -2.81 -14.99 -3.43
N SER A 411 -3.18 -14.36 -2.33
CA SER A 411 -4.11 -14.94 -1.35
C SER A 411 -5.15 -13.97 -0.80
N GLY A 412 -4.90 -12.65 -0.80
CA GLY A 412 -5.70 -11.68 -0.09
C GLY A 412 -5.59 -11.77 1.44
N ASN A 413 -4.55 -12.42 1.96
CA ASN A 413 -4.40 -12.70 3.38
C ASN A 413 -4.29 -11.43 4.23
N VAL A 414 -3.49 -10.42 3.80
CA VAL A 414 -3.32 -9.19 4.57
C VAL A 414 -4.66 -8.48 4.69
N TRP A 415 -5.40 -8.34 3.58
CA TRP A 415 -6.76 -7.79 3.60
C TRP A 415 -7.67 -8.56 4.55
N ARG A 416 -7.69 -9.88 4.44
CA ARG A 416 -8.52 -10.72 5.31
C ARG A 416 -8.20 -10.51 6.79
N TRP A 417 -6.93 -10.54 7.18
CA TRP A 417 -6.54 -10.38 8.59
C TRP A 417 -6.85 -8.98 9.11
N PHE A 418 -6.48 -7.94 8.38
CA PHE A 418 -6.72 -6.56 8.80
C PHE A 418 -8.23 -6.27 8.91
N MET A 419 -9.02 -6.66 7.91
CA MET A 419 -10.47 -6.40 7.87
C MET A 419 -11.29 -7.23 8.87
N LEU A 420 -10.72 -8.25 9.52
CA LEU A 420 -11.35 -8.93 10.66
C LEU A 420 -11.41 -8.06 11.92
N ASN A 421 -10.67 -6.96 11.99
CA ASN A 421 -10.82 -5.98 13.05
C ASN A 421 -12.16 -5.23 12.87
N PRO A 422 -12.88 -4.93 13.97
CA PRO A 422 -14.18 -4.26 13.85
C PRO A 422 -14.08 -2.81 13.37
N GLU A 423 -12.97 -2.14 13.66
CA GLU A 423 -12.78 -0.72 13.44
C GLU A 423 -12.76 -0.32 11.97
N PRO A 424 -12.01 -1.01 11.06
CA PRO A 424 -12.04 -0.68 9.64
C PRO A 424 -13.43 -0.85 9.02
N GLY A 425 -14.13 -1.92 9.35
CA GLY A 425 -15.50 -2.16 8.85
C GLY A 425 -16.52 -1.12 9.36
N LYS A 426 -16.41 -0.72 10.64
CA LYS A 426 -17.19 0.39 11.21
C LYS A 426 -16.89 1.69 10.48
N ALA A 427 -15.61 2.00 10.27
CA ALA A 427 -15.17 3.23 9.63
C ALA A 427 -15.67 3.35 8.18
N LEU A 428 -15.55 2.27 7.39
CA LEU A 428 -16.04 2.23 6.01
C LEU A 428 -17.54 2.57 5.95
N ARG A 429 -18.35 1.96 6.80
CA ARG A 429 -19.79 2.27 6.85
C ARG A 429 -20.07 3.72 7.24
N LEU A 430 -19.38 4.25 8.26
CA LEU A 430 -19.54 5.64 8.70
C LEU A 430 -19.05 6.64 7.65
N ALA A 431 -18.01 6.31 6.89
CA ALA A 431 -17.51 7.12 5.78
C ALA A 431 -18.38 7.02 4.52
N GLY A 432 -19.42 6.18 4.54
CA GLY A 432 -20.30 5.96 3.38
C GLY A 432 -19.62 5.19 2.25
N ILE A 433 -18.83 4.16 2.58
CA ILE A 433 -18.17 3.27 1.62
C ILE A 433 -18.77 1.86 1.77
N SER A 434 -19.43 1.37 0.75
CA SER A 434 -20.12 0.08 0.73
C SER A 434 -19.79 -0.74 -0.52
#